data_d217254670da678035c050fc68aefd6f
#
_entry.id   d217254670da678035c050fc68aefd6f
#
_cell.length_a   1.000
_cell.length_b   1.000
_cell.length_c   1.000
_cell.angle_alpha   90.00
_cell.angle_beta   90.00
_cell.angle_gamma   90.00
#
_symmetry.space_group_name_H-M   'P 1'
#
loop_
_entity.id
_entity.type
_entity.pdbx_description
1 polymer ?
#
loop_
_entity_poly.entity_id
_entity_poly.type
_entity_poly.pdbx_seq_one_letter_code
_entity_poly.pdbx_strand_id
1 'polypeptide(L)'
;MAKAYLAVRAEVPEADRAQFDQWYETDHLPWALRVFGARRAWRCWSQSDPGVHMAFYEFDSVEAAEAVTKSDAIKPLVADFDRMWQGRVTRRRAVLDVMQEIEA
;
A
#
# COMPACT_ATOMS: atom_id res chain seq x y z
N MET A 1 10.15 21.26 -0.13
CA MET A 1 10.53 19.85 -0.22
C MET A 1 9.33 19.05 -0.75
N ALA A 2 9.53 18.34 -1.84
CA ALA A 2 8.47 17.52 -2.40
C ALA A 2 8.49 16.13 -1.76
N LYS A 3 7.33 15.64 -1.42
CA LYS A 3 7.15 14.30 -0.87
C LYS A 3 5.75 13.84 -1.26
N ALA A 4 5.62 12.58 -1.62
CA ALA A 4 4.33 12.01 -1.96
C ALA A 4 4.22 10.60 -1.39
N TYR A 5 3.00 10.14 -1.18
CA TYR A 5 2.73 8.78 -0.75
C TYR A 5 1.87 8.07 -1.78
N LEU A 6 2.16 6.79 -1.99
CA LEU A 6 1.19 5.89 -2.57
C LEU A 6 0.48 5.22 -1.40
N ALA A 7 -0.82 5.42 -1.29
CA ALA A 7 -1.62 4.83 -0.23
C ALA A 7 -2.50 3.73 -0.83
N VAL A 8 -2.53 2.58 -0.17
CA VAL A 8 -3.34 1.44 -0.59
C VAL A 8 -4.30 1.11 0.54
N ARG A 9 -5.60 1.34 0.31
CA ARG A 9 -6.65 1.05 1.29
C ARG A 9 -7.34 -0.24 0.91
N ALA A 10 -7.45 -1.15 1.86
CA ALA A 10 -8.11 -2.43 1.66
C ALA A 10 -9.19 -2.65 2.72
N GLU A 11 -10.30 -3.28 2.31
CA GLU A 11 -11.35 -3.71 3.22
C GLU A 11 -11.31 -5.23 3.27
N VAL A 12 -11.04 -5.76 4.46
CA VAL A 12 -10.74 -7.17 4.66
C VAL A 12 -11.81 -7.82 5.54
N PRO A 13 -12.50 -8.86 5.05
CA PRO A 13 -13.48 -9.57 5.87
C PRO A 13 -12.83 -10.14 7.14
N GLU A 14 -13.61 -10.20 8.20
CA GLU A 14 -13.12 -10.64 9.51
C GLU A 14 -12.39 -11.98 9.44
N ALA A 15 -12.93 -12.93 8.69
CA ALA A 15 -12.35 -14.28 8.58
C ALA A 15 -10.96 -14.27 7.93
N ASP A 16 -10.64 -13.24 7.14
CA ASP A 16 -9.39 -13.17 6.38
C ASP A 16 -8.33 -12.29 7.02
N ARG A 17 -8.66 -11.56 8.09
CA ARG A 17 -7.76 -10.52 8.63
C ARG A 17 -6.44 -11.06 9.14
N ALA A 18 -6.46 -12.15 9.88
CA ALA A 18 -5.23 -12.72 10.43
C ALA A 18 -4.28 -13.18 9.32
N GLN A 19 -4.81 -13.86 8.31
CA GLN A 19 -4.02 -14.34 7.18
C GLN A 19 -3.50 -13.17 6.34
N PHE A 20 -4.34 -12.17 6.10
CA PHE A 20 -3.98 -10.96 5.36
C PHE A 20 -2.85 -10.21 6.08
N ASP A 21 -2.97 -10.07 7.40
CA ASP A 21 -1.96 -9.39 8.21
C ASP A 21 -0.60 -10.07 8.10
N GLN A 22 -0.57 -11.39 8.25
CA GLN A 22 0.67 -12.15 8.17
C GLN A 22 1.28 -12.09 6.77
N TRP A 23 0.45 -12.26 5.74
CA TRP A 23 0.92 -12.22 4.35
C TRP A 23 1.51 -10.86 4.02
N TYR A 24 0.87 -9.78 4.47
CA TYR A 24 1.36 -8.43 4.23
C TYR A 24 2.69 -8.19 4.94
N GLU A 25 2.80 -8.63 6.17
CA GLU A 25 4.01 -8.46 6.98
C GLU A 25 5.20 -9.20 6.40
N THR A 26 5.02 -10.46 6.05
CA THR A 26 6.14 -11.33 5.66
C THR A 26 6.48 -11.21 4.18
N ASP A 27 5.49 -11.04 3.33
CA ASP A 27 5.67 -11.14 1.88
C ASP A 27 5.45 -9.84 1.15
N HIS A 28 4.25 -9.27 1.30
CA HIS A 28 3.82 -8.22 0.35
C HIS A 28 4.49 -6.87 0.60
N LEU A 29 4.54 -6.39 1.84
CA LEU A 29 5.11 -5.06 2.10
C LEU A 29 6.61 -5.00 1.77
N PRO A 30 7.42 -5.99 2.22
CA PRO A 30 8.84 -5.97 1.87
C PRO A 30 9.09 -6.04 0.36
N TRP A 31 8.31 -6.87 -0.34
CA TRP A 31 8.43 -7.01 -1.78
C TRP A 31 8.02 -5.72 -2.50
N ALA A 32 6.88 -5.14 -2.12
CA ALA A 32 6.39 -3.91 -2.71
C ALA A 32 7.38 -2.76 -2.50
N LEU A 33 7.96 -2.65 -1.31
CA LEU A 33 8.96 -1.62 -1.04
C LEU A 33 10.10 -1.67 -2.04
N ARG A 34 10.61 -2.87 -2.31
CA ARG A 34 11.72 -3.05 -3.25
C ARG A 34 11.30 -2.76 -4.69
N VAL A 35 10.16 -3.30 -5.11
CA VAL A 35 9.68 -3.14 -6.48
C VAL A 35 9.35 -1.71 -6.79
N PHE A 36 8.72 -1.02 -5.84
CA PHE A 36 8.33 0.39 -6.03
C PHE A 36 9.54 1.34 -5.96
N GLY A 37 10.63 0.91 -5.35
CA GLY A 37 11.75 1.81 -5.12
C GLY A 37 11.39 2.94 -4.18
N ALA A 38 10.44 2.70 -3.28
CA ALA A 38 10.02 3.70 -2.31
C ALA A 38 11.09 3.89 -1.23
N ARG A 39 11.10 5.06 -0.60
CA ARG A 39 12.08 5.36 0.44
C ARG A 39 11.79 4.59 1.72
N ARG A 40 10.52 4.42 2.04
CA ARG A 40 10.08 3.64 3.19
C ARG A 40 8.61 3.27 3.02
N ALA A 41 8.18 2.31 3.82
CA ALA A 41 6.81 1.82 3.79
C ALA A 41 6.35 1.50 5.20
N TRP A 42 5.05 1.67 5.45
CA TRP A 42 4.43 1.25 6.69
C TRP A 42 2.99 0.89 6.43
N ARG A 43 2.39 0.19 7.37
CA ARG A 43 1.00 -0.21 7.26
C ARG A 43 0.32 -0.18 8.62
N CYS A 44 -0.99 -0.07 8.61
CA CYS A 44 -1.77 -0.01 9.84
C CYS A 44 -3.19 -0.55 9.63
N TRP A 45 -3.78 -0.98 10.72
CA TRP A 45 -5.20 -1.31 10.77
C TRP A 45 -5.94 -0.14 11.41
N SER A 46 -7.09 0.23 10.85
CA SER A 46 -7.92 1.27 11.42
C SER A 46 -8.56 0.77 12.72
N GLN A 47 -8.52 1.59 13.76
CA GLN A 47 -9.25 1.30 14.99
C GLN A 47 -10.71 1.73 14.89
N SER A 48 -10.98 2.73 14.06
CA SER A 48 -12.34 3.28 13.91
C SER A 48 -13.19 2.48 12.96
N ASP A 49 -12.58 1.91 11.94
CA ASP A 49 -13.27 1.15 10.90
C ASP A 49 -12.71 -0.27 10.87
N PRO A 50 -13.34 -1.22 11.59
CA PRO A 50 -12.83 -2.60 11.63
C PRO A 50 -12.67 -3.19 10.24
N GLY A 51 -11.53 -3.82 10.00
CA GLY A 51 -11.24 -4.47 8.72
C GLY A 51 -10.65 -3.56 7.65
N VAL A 52 -10.46 -2.27 7.94
CA VAL A 52 -9.78 -1.36 7.01
C VAL A 52 -8.28 -1.39 7.29
N HIS A 53 -7.52 -1.76 6.27
CA HIS A 53 -6.06 -1.80 6.29
C HIS A 53 -5.52 -0.73 5.37
N MET A 54 -4.48 -0.03 5.80
CA MET A 54 -3.81 0.98 4.98
C MET A 54 -2.32 0.67 4.89
N ALA A 55 -1.78 0.73 3.69
CA ALA A 55 -0.34 0.64 3.46
C ALA A 55 0.11 1.93 2.77
N PHE A 56 1.28 2.43 3.16
CA PHE A 56 1.82 3.67 2.64
C PHE A 56 3.24 3.45 2.15
N TYR A 57 3.56 4.05 1.00
CA TYR A 57 4.89 4.01 0.41
C TYR A 57 5.31 5.44 0.11
N GLU A 58 6.47 5.84 0.60
CA GLU A 58 6.94 7.21 0.47
C GLU A 58 7.84 7.39 -0.75
N PHE A 59 7.59 8.47 -1.50
CA PHE A 59 8.36 8.83 -2.69
C PHE A 59 8.82 10.29 -2.57
N ASP A 60 9.83 10.65 -3.37
CA ASP A 60 10.36 12.02 -3.40
C ASP A 60 9.45 12.99 -4.13
N SER A 61 8.51 12.49 -4.94
CA SER A 61 7.63 13.36 -5.73
C SER A 61 6.37 12.62 -6.14
N VAL A 62 5.35 13.40 -6.50
CA VAL A 62 4.12 12.87 -7.09
C VAL A 62 4.44 12.10 -8.37
N GLU A 63 5.33 12.65 -9.20
CA GLU A 63 5.72 12.03 -10.48
C GLU A 63 6.32 10.64 -10.25
N ALA A 64 7.16 10.50 -9.24
CA ALA A 64 7.76 9.20 -8.93
C ALA A 64 6.71 8.20 -8.47
N ALA A 65 5.78 8.62 -7.62
CA ALA A 65 4.69 7.76 -7.15
C ALA A 65 3.77 7.36 -8.30
N GLU A 66 3.42 8.30 -9.17
CA GLU A 66 2.55 8.02 -10.31
C GLU A 66 3.22 7.09 -11.32
N ALA A 67 4.53 7.27 -11.53
CA ALA A 67 5.28 6.41 -12.45
C ALA A 67 5.21 4.95 -12.02
N VAL A 68 5.26 4.68 -10.72
CA VAL A 68 5.14 3.32 -10.18
C VAL A 68 3.79 2.72 -10.53
N THR A 69 2.71 3.48 -10.37
CA THR A 69 1.36 2.96 -10.64
C THR A 69 1.14 2.61 -12.11
N LYS A 70 1.97 3.16 -13.00
CA LYS A 70 1.88 2.91 -14.45
C LYS A 70 2.95 1.97 -14.95
N SER A 71 3.84 1.51 -14.06
CA SER A 71 4.97 0.67 -14.44
C SER A 71 4.56 -0.79 -14.63
N ASP A 72 5.19 -1.45 -15.59
CA ASP A 72 5.03 -2.89 -15.76
C ASP A 72 5.62 -3.66 -14.57
N ALA A 73 6.55 -3.05 -13.84
CA ALA A 73 7.20 -3.70 -12.71
C ALA A 73 6.21 -4.06 -11.59
N ILE A 74 5.06 -3.38 -11.49
CA ILE A 74 4.08 -3.68 -10.45
C ILE A 74 3.15 -4.84 -10.84
N LYS A 75 3.14 -5.26 -12.08
CA LYS A 75 2.20 -6.29 -12.54
C LYS A 75 2.30 -7.59 -11.76
N PRO A 76 3.50 -8.12 -11.45
CA PRO A 76 3.57 -9.32 -10.60
C PRO A 76 2.99 -9.13 -9.21
N LEU A 77 3.15 -7.94 -8.62
CA LEU A 77 2.58 -7.63 -7.30
C LEU A 77 1.06 -7.61 -7.35
N VAL A 78 0.50 -6.98 -8.38
CA VAL A 78 -0.95 -6.93 -8.58
C VAL A 78 -1.50 -8.33 -8.79
N ALA A 79 -0.82 -9.12 -9.63
CA ALA A 79 -1.23 -10.49 -9.89
C ALA A 79 -1.21 -11.35 -8.62
N ASP A 80 -0.18 -11.20 -7.79
CA ASP A 80 -0.09 -11.95 -6.55
C ASP A 80 -1.18 -11.56 -5.56
N PHE A 81 -1.45 -10.25 -5.44
CA PHE A 81 -2.55 -9.77 -4.60
C PHE A 81 -3.88 -10.35 -5.07
N ASP A 82 -4.14 -10.30 -6.36
CA ASP A 82 -5.39 -10.80 -6.93
C ASP A 82 -5.51 -12.32 -6.75
N ARG A 83 -4.42 -13.05 -6.96
CA ARG A 83 -4.42 -14.50 -6.75
C ARG A 83 -4.80 -14.87 -5.32
N MET A 84 -4.31 -14.10 -4.35
CA MET A 84 -4.57 -14.38 -2.94
C MET A 84 -5.94 -13.92 -2.48
N TRP A 85 -6.38 -12.76 -2.95
CA TRP A 85 -7.48 -12.02 -2.28
C TRP A 85 -8.63 -11.61 -3.19
N GLN A 86 -8.56 -11.83 -4.51
CA GLN A 86 -9.61 -11.43 -5.42
C GLN A 86 -10.95 -12.07 -5.01
N GLY A 87 -11.99 -11.24 -4.96
CA GLY A 87 -13.32 -11.69 -4.55
C GLY A 87 -13.54 -11.69 -3.04
N ARG A 88 -12.49 -11.46 -2.24
CA ARG A 88 -12.58 -11.41 -0.79
C ARG A 88 -12.20 -10.05 -0.21
N VAL A 89 -11.20 -9.40 -0.80
CA VAL A 89 -10.70 -8.11 -0.33
C VAL A 89 -10.87 -7.07 -1.42
N THR A 90 -11.45 -5.93 -1.08
CA THR A 90 -11.51 -4.78 -2.00
C THR A 90 -10.34 -3.86 -1.71
N ARG A 91 -9.85 -3.18 -2.74
CA ARG A 91 -8.64 -2.38 -2.64
C ARG A 91 -8.76 -1.12 -3.49
N ARG A 92 -8.26 -0.01 -2.96
CA ARG A 92 -8.14 1.26 -3.68
C ARG A 92 -6.76 1.83 -3.49
N ARG A 93 -6.23 2.46 -4.53
CA ARG A 93 -4.95 3.15 -4.48
C ARG A 93 -5.15 4.63 -4.70
N ALA A 94 -4.32 5.44 -4.06
CA ALA A 94 -4.31 6.89 -4.25
C ALA A 94 -2.89 7.40 -4.12
N VAL A 95 -2.54 8.36 -4.97
CA VAL A 95 -1.29 9.11 -4.83
C VAL A 95 -1.62 10.38 -4.05
N LEU A 96 -0.90 10.61 -2.97
CA LEU A 96 -1.13 11.73 -2.07
C LEU A 96 0.07 12.67 -2.13
N ASP A 97 -0.21 13.93 -2.43
CA ASP A 97 0.80 14.98 -2.44
C ASP A 97 0.88 15.59 -1.05
N VAL A 98 2.04 15.51 -0.42
CA VAL A 98 2.21 16.06 0.93
C VAL A 98 2.37 17.56 0.84
N MET A 99 1.40 18.30 1.34
CA MET A 99 1.37 19.75 1.25
C MET A 99 2.13 20.42 2.38
N GLN A 100 2.21 19.78 3.53
CA GLN A 100 2.87 20.35 4.70
C GLN A 100 3.23 19.25 5.68
N GLU A 101 4.41 19.35 6.25
CA GLU A 101 4.87 18.41 7.26
C GLU A 101 5.60 19.22 8.33
N ILE A 102 5.12 19.13 9.56
CA ILE A 102 5.72 19.83 10.70
C ILE A 102 5.87 18.84 11.85
N GLU A 103 6.84 19.11 12.69
CA GLU A 103 7.08 18.31 13.91
C GLU A 103 6.83 19.16 15.14
N ALA A 104 6.33 18.51 16.20
CA ALA A 104 6.08 19.19 17.47
C ALA A 104 7.37 19.59 18.17
#